data_052847a4fc45cc179784eae18c77d110
#
_entry.id   052847a4fc45cc179784eae18c77d110
#
_cell.length_a   1.000
_cell.length_b   1.000
_cell.length_c   1.000
_cell.angle_alpha   90.00
_cell.angle_beta   90.00
_cell.angle_gamma   90.00
#
_symmetry.space_group_name_H-M   'P 1'
#
loop_
_entity.id
_entity.type
_entity.pdbx_description
1 polymer ?
#
loop_
_entity_poly.entity_id
_entity_poly.type
_entity_poly.pdbx_seq_one_letter_code
_entity_poly.pdbx_strand_id
1 'polypeptide(L)'
;MKKGPAHIEIQMLLETAFAPSRLAVINDSAKHHGHSGDDGSGESHFTIEIESALFTGVSRLTRQRMVNKALGDIPGSRVHALAIKASAPGEV
;
A
#
# COMPACT_ATOMS: atom_id res chain seq x y z
N MET A 1 13.41 -11.81 -7.24
CA MET A 1 12.55 -11.12 -8.19
C MET A 1 12.72 -9.61 -8.03
N LYS A 2 12.88 -8.88 -9.12
CA LYS A 2 13.01 -7.43 -9.04
C LYS A 2 11.70 -6.78 -8.62
N LYS A 3 11.79 -5.82 -7.70
CA LYS A 3 10.66 -4.96 -7.36
C LYS A 3 10.52 -3.90 -8.46
N GLY A 4 9.31 -3.69 -8.92
CA GLY A 4 9.04 -2.67 -9.91
C GLY A 4 9.06 -1.26 -9.33
N PRO A 5 9.02 -0.24 -10.20
CA PRO A 5 9.10 1.16 -9.75
C PRO A 5 7.95 1.58 -8.82
N ALA A 6 6.73 1.10 -9.06
CA ALA A 6 5.60 1.43 -8.18
C ALA A 6 5.77 0.79 -6.80
N HIS A 7 6.22 -0.46 -6.75
CA HIS A 7 6.47 -1.15 -5.48
C HIS A 7 7.48 -0.38 -4.63
N ILE A 8 8.60 0.00 -5.25
CA ILE A 8 9.67 0.71 -4.54
C ILE A 8 9.18 2.07 -4.07
N GLU A 9 8.48 2.80 -4.90
CA GLU A 9 7.99 4.13 -4.57
C GLU A 9 6.98 4.09 -3.43
N ILE A 10 6.03 3.16 -3.46
CA ILE A 10 5.08 2.98 -2.37
C ILE A 10 5.81 2.72 -1.06
N GLN A 11 6.77 1.81 -1.08
CA GLN A 11 7.53 1.47 0.11
C GLN A 11 8.26 2.69 0.68
N MET A 12 8.94 3.45 -0.16
CA MET A 12 9.70 4.63 0.27
C MET A 12 8.79 5.71 0.84
N LEU A 13 7.66 5.97 0.19
CA LEU A 13 6.72 7.00 0.65
C LEU A 13 6.14 6.65 2.03
N LEU A 14 5.79 5.38 2.23
CA LEU A 14 5.20 4.96 3.49
C LEU A 14 6.24 4.91 4.61
N GLU A 15 7.46 4.50 4.32
CA GLU A 15 8.55 4.54 5.31
C GLU A 15 8.81 5.96 5.78
N THR A 16 8.84 6.91 4.85
CA THR A 16 9.08 8.31 5.16
C THR A 16 7.93 8.93 5.94
N ALA A 17 6.69 8.64 5.54
CA ALA A 17 5.51 9.28 6.13
C ALA A 17 5.18 8.75 7.52
N PHE A 18 5.39 7.47 7.79
CA PHE A 18 4.87 6.81 8.98
C PHE A 18 5.94 6.20 9.90
N ALA A 19 7.18 6.11 9.46
CA ALA A 19 8.26 5.46 10.20
C ALA A 19 7.77 4.12 10.79
N PRO A 20 7.24 3.21 9.95
CA PRO A 20 6.52 2.04 10.45
C PRO A 20 7.43 1.07 11.18
N SER A 21 6.88 0.41 12.20
CA SER A 21 7.55 -0.70 12.86
C SER A 21 7.48 -1.98 12.00
N ARG A 22 6.45 -2.07 11.13
CA ARG A 22 6.33 -3.14 10.15
C ARG A 22 5.72 -2.58 8.88
N LEU A 23 6.25 -3.03 7.76
CA LEU A 23 5.71 -2.65 6.45
C LEU A 23 5.91 -3.79 5.47
N ALA A 24 4.80 -4.25 4.88
CA ALA A 24 4.84 -5.20 3.78
C ALA A 24 4.08 -4.60 2.61
N VAL A 25 4.72 -4.55 1.45
CA VAL A 25 4.11 -4.11 0.20
C VAL A 25 4.10 -5.33 -0.72
N ILE A 26 2.92 -5.88 -0.96
CA ILE A 26 2.73 -7.14 -1.65
C ILE A 26 2.12 -6.87 -3.01
N ASN A 27 2.82 -7.31 -4.05
CA ASN A 27 2.32 -7.18 -5.41
C ASN A 27 1.41 -8.37 -5.72
N ASP A 28 0.11 -8.12 -5.81
CA ASP A 28 -0.91 -9.14 -6.07
C ASP A 28 -1.29 -9.23 -7.55
N SER A 29 -0.58 -8.52 -8.41
CA SER A 29 -0.95 -8.43 -9.84
C SER A 29 -1.05 -9.80 -10.51
N ALA A 30 -0.19 -10.74 -10.11
CA ALA A 30 -0.20 -12.08 -10.70
C ALA A 30 -1.52 -12.83 -10.48
N LYS A 31 -2.25 -12.51 -9.39
CA LYS A 31 -3.55 -13.13 -9.11
C LYS A 31 -4.64 -12.62 -10.02
N HIS A 32 -4.40 -11.49 -10.70
CA HIS A 32 -5.38 -10.83 -11.55
C HIS A 32 -4.94 -10.80 -13.02
N HIS A 33 -3.86 -11.52 -13.35
CA HIS A 33 -3.32 -11.53 -14.70
C HIS A 33 -4.38 -12.02 -15.70
N GLY A 34 -4.60 -11.24 -16.76
CA GLY A 34 -5.60 -11.57 -17.77
C GLY A 34 -7.02 -11.20 -17.38
N HIS A 35 -7.24 -10.67 -16.19
CA HIS A 35 -8.56 -10.22 -15.73
C HIS A 35 -8.76 -8.73 -16.00
N SER A 36 -10.01 -8.30 -15.95
CA SER A 36 -10.33 -6.87 -16.01
C SER A 36 -9.60 -6.14 -14.88
N GLY A 37 -8.88 -5.09 -15.23
CA GLY A 37 -8.08 -4.33 -14.26
C GLY A 37 -6.59 -4.65 -14.33
N ASP A 38 -6.20 -5.71 -15.03
CA ASP A 38 -4.79 -5.98 -15.28
C ASP A 38 -4.33 -5.16 -16.48
N ASP A 39 -3.40 -4.26 -16.25
CA ASP A 39 -2.89 -3.37 -17.30
C ASP A 39 -1.63 -3.90 -17.99
N GLY A 40 -1.21 -5.11 -17.64
CA GLY A 40 -0.03 -5.73 -18.22
C GLY A 40 1.29 -5.24 -17.68
N SER A 41 1.27 -4.29 -16.74
CA SER A 41 2.51 -3.74 -16.17
C SER A 41 3.17 -4.69 -15.17
N GLY A 42 2.41 -5.62 -14.61
CA GLY A 42 2.85 -6.44 -13.49
C GLY A 42 2.77 -5.72 -12.16
N GLU A 43 2.20 -4.51 -12.13
CA GLU A 43 2.10 -3.67 -10.93
C GLU A 43 0.72 -3.02 -10.80
N SER A 44 -0.34 -3.75 -11.15
CA SER A 44 -1.69 -3.18 -11.14
C SER A 44 -2.42 -3.34 -9.81
N HIS A 45 -2.04 -4.31 -8.98
CA HIS A 45 -2.73 -4.61 -7.73
C HIS A 45 -1.73 -4.83 -6.61
N PHE A 46 -1.92 -4.13 -5.49
CA PHE A 46 -1.06 -4.25 -4.31
C PHE A 46 -1.87 -4.42 -3.04
N THR A 47 -1.28 -5.12 -2.08
CA THR A 47 -1.75 -5.14 -0.69
C THR A 47 -0.66 -4.51 0.17
N ILE A 48 -1.05 -3.56 1.01
CA ILE A 48 -0.15 -2.91 1.95
C ILE A 48 -0.54 -3.31 3.36
N GLU A 49 0.43 -3.83 4.11
CA GLU A 49 0.28 -4.10 5.54
C GLU A 49 1.27 -3.21 6.25
N ILE A 50 0.76 -2.27 7.05
CA ILE A 50 1.59 -1.27 7.71
C ILE A 50 1.21 -1.13 9.17
N GLU A 51 2.23 -1.14 10.03
CA GLU A 51 2.07 -0.93 11.47
C GLU A 51 2.85 0.31 11.86
N SER A 52 2.17 1.28 12.46
CA SER A 52 2.81 2.53 12.87
C SER A 52 2.14 3.08 14.12
N ALA A 53 2.95 3.64 15.02
CA ALA A 53 2.47 4.30 16.22
C ALA A 53 1.55 5.48 15.89
N LEU A 54 1.68 6.06 14.70
CA LEU A 54 0.83 7.16 14.25
C LEU A 54 -0.63 6.76 14.09
N PHE A 55 -0.92 5.47 14.01
CA PHE A 55 -2.29 4.97 13.89
C PHE A 55 -2.97 4.72 15.23
N THR A 56 -2.26 4.88 16.34
CA THR A 56 -2.83 4.65 17.67
C THR A 56 -3.99 5.60 17.91
N GLY A 57 -5.17 5.04 18.26
CA GLY A 57 -6.36 5.84 18.51
C GLY A 57 -7.05 6.39 17.27
N VAL A 58 -6.58 6.01 16.08
CA VAL A 58 -7.12 6.50 14.81
C VAL A 58 -8.08 5.46 14.23
N SER A 59 -9.23 5.90 13.72
CA SER A 59 -10.21 4.99 13.12
C SER A 59 -9.64 4.33 11.87
N ARG A 60 -10.19 3.16 11.52
CA ARG A 60 -9.75 2.43 10.33
C ARG A 60 -9.89 3.27 9.07
N LEU A 61 -10.99 3.97 8.92
CA LEU A 61 -11.22 4.81 7.75
C LEU A 61 -10.20 5.94 7.67
N THR A 62 -9.90 6.58 8.79
CA THR A 62 -8.93 7.67 8.81
C THR A 62 -7.53 7.15 8.50
N ARG A 63 -7.18 5.94 8.99
CA ARG A 63 -5.89 5.33 8.66
C ARG A 63 -5.74 5.13 7.15
N GLN A 64 -6.80 4.65 6.48
CA GLN A 64 -6.77 4.48 5.03
C GLN A 64 -6.59 5.81 4.31
N ARG A 65 -7.25 6.85 4.79
CA ARG A 65 -7.10 8.19 4.21
C ARG A 65 -5.69 8.73 4.38
N MET A 66 -5.07 8.46 5.52
CA MET A 66 -3.69 8.88 5.79
C MET A 66 -2.72 8.20 4.82
N VAL A 67 -2.89 6.89 4.62
CA VAL A 67 -2.04 6.15 3.70
C VAL A 67 -2.25 6.63 2.26
N ASN A 68 -3.49 6.79 1.83
CA ASN A 68 -3.79 7.28 0.48
C ASN A 68 -3.20 8.67 0.25
N LYS A 69 -3.27 9.54 1.24
CA LYS A 69 -2.70 10.88 1.14
C LYS A 69 -1.19 10.83 0.97
N ALA A 70 -0.52 9.94 1.70
CA ALA A 70 0.93 9.78 1.60
C ALA A 70 1.35 9.26 0.23
N LEU A 71 0.51 8.44 -0.41
CA LEU A 71 0.79 7.89 -1.72
C LEU A 71 0.47 8.85 -2.87
N GLY A 72 -0.27 9.92 -2.58
CA GLY A 72 -0.60 10.91 -3.60
C GLY A 72 -1.50 10.33 -4.69
N ASP A 73 -1.09 10.47 -5.93
CA ASP A 73 -1.89 10.03 -7.08
C ASP A 73 -1.54 8.62 -7.58
N ILE A 74 -0.68 7.89 -6.87
CA ILE A 74 -0.33 6.52 -7.27
C ILE A 74 -1.58 5.65 -7.42
N PRO A 75 -2.48 5.58 -6.40
CA PRO A 75 -3.74 4.87 -6.60
C PRO A 75 -4.61 5.58 -7.65
N GLY A 76 -5.05 4.83 -8.64
CA GLY A 76 -5.88 5.35 -9.70
C GLY A 76 -5.15 5.81 -10.94
N SER A 77 -3.84 6.17 -10.81
CA SER A 77 -3.08 6.57 -11.99
C SER A 77 -2.03 5.53 -12.37
N ARG A 78 -1.28 5.01 -11.40
CA ARG A 78 -0.20 4.05 -11.65
C ARG A 78 -0.52 2.65 -11.15
N VAL A 79 -1.42 2.54 -10.19
CA VAL A 79 -1.86 1.27 -9.59
C VAL A 79 -3.37 1.23 -9.66
N HIS A 80 -3.93 0.16 -10.25
CA HIS A 80 -5.36 0.04 -10.44
C HIS A 80 -6.13 -0.16 -9.13
N ALA A 81 -5.62 -1.05 -8.28
CA ALA A 81 -6.29 -1.38 -7.02
C ALA A 81 -5.28 -1.52 -5.89
N LEU A 82 -5.69 -1.09 -4.71
CA LEU A 82 -4.84 -1.06 -3.53
C LEU A 82 -5.65 -1.44 -2.31
N ALA A 83 -5.24 -2.52 -1.62
CA ALA A 83 -5.81 -2.92 -0.34
C ALA A 83 -4.87 -2.47 0.77
N ILE A 84 -5.41 -1.84 1.80
CA ILE A 84 -4.61 -1.29 2.89
C ILE A 84 -5.06 -1.90 4.21
N LYS A 85 -4.10 -2.46 4.94
CA LYS A 85 -4.30 -2.97 6.30
C LYS A 85 -3.36 -2.20 7.22
N ALA A 86 -3.91 -1.23 7.93
CA ALA A 86 -3.13 -0.36 8.80
C ALA A 86 -3.45 -0.65 10.26
N SER A 87 -2.42 -0.83 11.08
CA SER A 87 -2.57 -1.13 12.49
C SER A 87 -1.61 -0.31 13.33
N ALA A 88 -1.95 -0.16 14.61
CA ALA A 88 -1.03 0.41 15.58
C ALA A 88 -0.28 -0.72 16.29
N PRO A 89 0.93 -0.44 16.85
CA PRO A 89 1.65 -1.47 17.60
C PRO A 89 0.81 -2.02 18.74
N GLY A 90 0.81 -3.33 18.89
CA GLY A 90 0.03 -3.99 19.92
C GLY A 90 -1.41 -4.34 19.53
N GLU A 91 -1.90 -3.88 18.41
CA GLU A 91 -3.20 -4.30 17.89
C GLU A 91 -3.10 -5.68 17.24
N VAL A 92 -4.13 -6.45 17.36
CA VAL A 92 -4.17 -7.80 16.82
C VAL A 92 -5.01 -7.84 15.56
#